data_3d8866cf44e2807cd6b85cc7849156f3
#
_entry.id   3d8866cf44e2807cd6b85cc7849156f3
#
_cell.length_a   1.000
_cell.length_b   1.000
_cell.length_c   1.000
_cell.angle_alpha   90.00
_cell.angle_beta   90.00
_cell.angle_gamma   90.00
#
_symmetry.space_group_name_H-M   'P 1'
#
loop_
_entity.id
_entity.type
_entity.pdbx_description
1 polymer ?
#
loop_
_entity_poly.entity_id
_entity_poly.type
_entity_poly.pdbx_seq_one_letter_code
_entity_poly.pdbx_strand_id
1 'polypeptide(L)'
;MTRRPDFRRASASGRDLATEIVYTCDQDGAFAHAAWSRALSGRNPDPRERRLGMELAFGSIRRKKTLDWCIAKAAGRSIEDIDPLARSVLRVGVYQLLFMSRIPAHAAVSEAVESARRLGHPGIAGFVNAVLRRIAS
;
A
#
# COMPACT_ATOMS: atom_id res chain seq x y z
N MET A 1 11.79 16.28 -6.08
CA MET A 1 10.52 16.24 -5.33
C MET A 1 9.54 15.28 -6.00
N THR A 2 9.01 14.34 -5.26
CA THR A 2 8.10 13.34 -5.81
C THR A 2 6.70 13.93 -6.00
N ARG A 3 6.14 13.71 -7.19
CA ARG A 3 4.81 14.19 -7.49
C ARG A 3 3.77 13.35 -6.74
N ARG A 4 2.75 14.02 -6.18
CA ARG A 4 1.66 13.33 -5.50
C ARG A 4 0.90 12.44 -6.49
N PRO A 5 0.65 11.18 -6.15
CA PRO A 5 -0.12 10.29 -7.03
C PRO A 5 -1.54 10.79 -7.24
N ASP A 6 -2.08 10.53 -8.43
CA ASP A 6 -3.47 10.83 -8.71
C ASP A 6 -4.32 9.58 -8.42
N PHE A 7 -4.77 9.46 -7.17
CA PHE A 7 -5.55 8.31 -6.74
C PHE A 7 -6.93 8.25 -7.37
N ARG A 8 -7.42 9.36 -7.93
CA ARG A 8 -8.73 9.37 -8.60
C ARG A 8 -8.69 8.61 -9.92
N ARG A 9 -7.51 8.44 -10.51
CA ARG A 9 -7.32 7.65 -11.71
C ARG A 9 -7.18 6.16 -11.39
N ALA A 10 -6.97 5.82 -10.13
CA ALA A 10 -6.85 4.44 -9.70
C ALA A 10 -8.22 3.78 -9.68
N SER A 11 -8.22 2.46 -9.74
CA SER A 11 -9.45 1.69 -9.57
C SER A 11 -9.94 1.79 -8.13
N ALA A 12 -11.22 1.45 -7.90
CA ALA A 12 -11.76 1.38 -6.55
C ALA A 12 -11.52 -0.01 -5.94
N SER A 13 -10.41 -0.68 -6.29
CA SER A 13 -10.05 -1.96 -5.69
C SER A 13 -9.66 -1.75 -4.23
N GLY A 14 -9.83 -2.80 -3.43
CA GLY A 14 -9.47 -2.73 -2.02
C GLY A 14 -8.02 -2.35 -1.80
N ARG A 15 -7.12 -2.88 -2.63
CA ARG A 15 -5.70 -2.59 -2.53
C ARG A 15 -5.36 -1.14 -2.87
N ASP A 16 -5.97 -0.61 -3.91
CA ASP A 16 -5.73 0.79 -4.30
C ASP A 16 -6.31 1.76 -3.27
N LEU A 17 -7.51 1.46 -2.76
CA LEU A 17 -8.11 2.25 -1.69
C LEU A 17 -7.23 2.25 -0.45
N ALA A 18 -6.73 1.09 -0.05
CA ALA A 18 -5.85 0.97 1.11
C ALA A 18 -4.56 1.78 0.92
N THR A 19 -3.97 1.70 -0.28
CA THR A 19 -2.74 2.44 -0.59
C THR A 19 -2.98 3.94 -0.47
N GLU A 20 -4.11 4.43 -0.99
CA GLU A 20 -4.47 5.84 -0.88
C GLU A 20 -4.58 6.28 0.57
N ILE A 21 -5.25 5.48 1.40
CA ILE A 21 -5.45 5.81 2.82
C ILE A 21 -4.13 5.80 3.58
N VAL A 22 -3.31 4.78 3.37
CA VAL A 22 -1.99 4.69 4.01
C VAL A 22 -1.13 5.89 3.59
N TYR A 23 -1.15 6.24 2.32
CA TYR A 23 -0.42 7.40 1.80
C TYR A 23 -0.90 8.70 2.45
N THR A 24 -2.21 8.90 2.49
CA THR A 24 -2.82 10.13 3.03
C THR A 24 -2.48 10.30 4.52
N CYS A 25 -2.56 9.22 5.29
CA CYS A 25 -2.20 9.24 6.71
C CYS A 25 -0.71 9.56 6.89
N ASP A 26 0.13 8.97 6.05
CA ASP A 26 1.57 9.15 6.12
C ASP A 26 2.02 10.56 5.73
N GLN A 27 1.47 11.08 4.64
CA GLN A 27 1.91 12.37 4.08
C GLN A 27 1.17 13.58 4.64
N ASP A 28 -0.13 13.44 4.90
CA ASP A 28 -0.96 14.55 5.34
C ASP A 28 -1.21 14.55 6.85
N GLY A 29 -0.80 13.50 7.54
CA GLY A 29 -1.07 13.36 8.97
C GLY A 29 -2.55 13.14 9.28
N ALA A 30 -3.34 12.71 8.31
CA ALA A 30 -4.78 12.51 8.50
C ALA A 30 -5.04 11.28 9.37
N PHE A 31 -6.14 11.33 10.13
CA PHE A 31 -6.60 10.15 10.85
C PHE A 31 -7.23 9.16 9.87
N ALA A 32 -7.10 7.87 10.20
CA ALA A 32 -7.51 6.79 9.31
C ALA A 32 -8.97 6.88 8.85
N HIS A 33 -9.90 7.17 9.77
CA HIS A 33 -11.32 7.28 9.40
C HIS A 33 -11.59 8.45 8.48
N ALA A 34 -10.94 9.59 8.69
CA ALA A 34 -11.08 10.76 7.83
C ALA A 34 -10.53 10.46 6.44
N ALA A 35 -9.38 9.80 6.36
CA ALA A 35 -8.78 9.39 5.10
C ALA A 35 -9.68 8.42 4.35
N TRP A 36 -10.29 7.48 5.07
CA TRP A 36 -11.22 6.50 4.49
C TRP A 36 -12.44 7.19 3.88
N SER A 37 -13.08 8.09 4.65
CA SER A 37 -14.24 8.82 4.16
C SER A 37 -13.92 9.64 2.92
N ARG A 38 -12.76 10.28 2.92
CA ARG A 38 -12.31 11.08 1.78
C ARG A 38 -12.05 10.21 0.55
N ALA A 39 -11.43 9.04 0.74
CA ALA A 39 -11.12 8.14 -0.35
C ALA A 39 -12.39 7.57 -0.99
N LEU A 40 -13.44 7.35 -0.21
CA LEU A 40 -14.71 6.84 -0.73
C LEU A 40 -15.59 7.90 -1.37
N SER A 41 -15.31 9.18 -1.14
CA SER A 41 -16.13 10.26 -1.67
C SER A 41 -16.21 10.19 -3.19
N GLY A 42 -17.43 10.10 -3.72
CA GLY A 42 -17.67 10.01 -5.15
C GLY A 42 -17.36 8.64 -5.76
N ARG A 43 -17.09 7.63 -4.93
CA ARG A 43 -16.82 6.27 -5.36
C ARG A 43 -17.83 5.31 -4.74
N ASN A 44 -18.08 4.21 -5.42
CA ASN A 44 -18.98 3.17 -4.93
C ASN A 44 -18.36 1.80 -5.19
N PRO A 45 -17.33 1.42 -4.43
CA PRO A 45 -16.67 0.15 -4.66
C PRO A 45 -17.58 -1.04 -4.32
N ASP A 46 -17.31 -2.16 -4.97
CA ASP A 46 -17.95 -3.44 -4.64
C ASP A 46 -17.79 -3.69 -3.13
N PRO A 47 -18.84 -4.18 -2.44
CA PRO A 47 -18.76 -4.44 -1.00
C PRO A 47 -17.58 -5.31 -0.58
N ARG A 48 -17.19 -6.27 -1.40
CA ARG A 48 -16.03 -7.13 -1.11
C ARG A 48 -14.74 -6.33 -1.15
N GLU A 49 -14.58 -5.47 -2.16
CA GLU A 49 -13.40 -4.60 -2.28
C GLU A 49 -13.36 -3.57 -1.16
N ARG A 50 -14.52 -3.06 -0.77
CA ARG A 50 -14.61 -2.13 0.34
C ARG A 50 -14.14 -2.76 1.65
N ARG A 51 -14.56 -3.99 1.93
CA ARG A 51 -14.13 -4.71 3.14
C ARG A 51 -12.64 -5.01 3.10
N LEU A 52 -12.14 -5.44 1.95
CA LEU A 52 -10.70 -5.70 1.79
C LEU A 52 -9.89 -4.42 2.00
N GLY A 53 -10.32 -3.33 1.40
CA GLY A 53 -9.63 -2.04 1.55
C GLY A 53 -9.57 -1.59 2.99
N MET A 54 -10.66 -1.74 3.73
CA MET A 54 -10.71 -1.37 5.15
C MET A 54 -9.75 -2.23 5.97
N GLU A 55 -9.77 -3.54 5.76
CA GLU A 55 -8.89 -4.46 6.48
C GLU A 55 -7.42 -4.14 6.19
N LEU A 56 -7.07 -3.94 4.93
CA LEU A 56 -5.70 -3.64 4.54
C LEU A 56 -5.23 -2.29 5.07
N ALA A 57 -6.07 -1.26 4.97
CA ALA A 57 -5.69 0.08 5.40
C ALA A 57 -5.51 0.15 6.91
N PHE A 58 -6.51 -0.29 7.67
CA PHE A 58 -6.45 -0.20 9.13
C PHE A 58 -5.43 -1.17 9.71
N GLY A 59 -5.30 -2.35 9.11
CA GLY A 59 -4.27 -3.31 9.52
C GLY A 59 -2.87 -2.78 9.29
N SER A 60 -2.62 -2.18 8.13
CA SER A 60 -1.32 -1.61 7.80
C SER A 60 -0.95 -0.47 8.73
N ILE A 61 -1.91 0.39 9.08
CA ILE A 61 -1.67 1.49 10.00
C ILE A 61 -1.38 0.97 11.40
N ARG A 62 -2.18 0.00 11.87
CA ARG A 62 -2.00 -0.56 13.20
C ARG A 62 -0.66 -1.28 13.35
N ARG A 63 -0.19 -1.94 12.29
CA ARG A 63 1.05 -2.72 12.30
C ARG A 63 2.24 -1.97 11.71
N LYS A 64 2.13 -0.67 11.56
CA LYS A 64 3.12 0.15 10.85
C LYS A 64 4.56 -0.12 11.28
N LYS A 65 4.82 -0.19 12.57
CA LYS A 65 6.19 -0.39 13.07
C LYS A 65 6.79 -1.71 12.59
N THR A 66 6.01 -2.79 12.67
CA THR A 66 6.46 -4.10 12.21
C THR A 66 6.71 -4.10 10.71
N LEU A 67 5.77 -3.50 9.94
CA LEU A 67 5.90 -3.42 8.49
C LEU A 67 7.13 -2.62 8.09
N ASP A 68 7.34 -1.47 8.73
CA ASP A 68 8.47 -0.61 8.41
C ASP A 68 9.81 -1.27 8.71
N TRP A 69 9.87 -2.04 9.80
CA TRP A 69 11.07 -2.80 10.13
C TRP A 69 11.40 -3.82 9.03
N CYS A 70 10.40 -4.58 8.60
CA CYS A 70 10.58 -5.58 7.54
C CYS A 70 11.00 -4.92 6.23
N ILE A 71 10.36 -3.81 5.87
CA ILE A 71 10.64 -3.10 4.63
C ILE A 71 12.06 -2.54 4.64
N ALA A 72 12.45 -1.87 5.70
CA ALA A 72 13.78 -1.27 5.80
C ALA A 72 14.86 -2.33 5.72
N LYS A 73 14.67 -3.45 6.40
CA LYS A 73 15.62 -4.55 6.38
C LYS A 73 15.77 -5.15 4.99
N ALA A 74 14.66 -5.41 4.31
CA ALA A 74 14.69 -5.98 2.95
C ALA A 74 15.22 -5.01 1.92
N ALA A 75 14.92 -3.71 2.06
CA ALA A 75 15.36 -2.68 1.13
C ALA A 75 16.81 -2.25 1.36
N GLY A 76 17.35 -2.50 2.55
CA GLY A 76 18.70 -2.07 2.90
C GLY A 76 18.81 -0.56 3.05
N ARG A 77 17.74 0.11 3.45
CA ARG A 77 17.73 1.55 3.64
C ARG A 77 16.66 1.95 4.67
N SER A 78 16.79 3.16 5.21
CA SER A 78 15.83 3.70 6.15
C SER A 78 14.46 3.88 5.49
N ILE A 79 13.39 3.66 6.26
CA ILE A 79 12.03 3.82 5.73
C ILE A 79 11.77 5.24 5.23
N GLU A 80 12.38 6.24 5.87
CA GLU A 80 12.23 7.65 5.50
C GLU A 80 12.87 7.96 4.14
N ASP A 81 13.83 7.13 3.70
CA ASP A 81 14.53 7.32 2.42
C ASP A 81 13.82 6.64 1.25
N ILE A 82 12.70 5.99 1.53
CA ILE A 82 11.90 5.33 0.50
C ILE A 82 10.83 6.30 0.00
N ASP A 83 10.65 6.36 -1.33
CA ASP A 83 9.61 7.18 -1.94
C ASP A 83 8.26 6.95 -1.23
N PRO A 84 7.50 8.01 -0.90
CA PRO A 84 6.25 7.85 -0.15
C PRO A 84 5.22 6.92 -0.78
N LEU A 85 5.07 6.93 -2.11
CA LEU A 85 4.15 6.01 -2.77
C LEU A 85 4.66 4.57 -2.67
N ALA A 86 5.94 4.35 -2.97
CA ALA A 86 6.54 3.02 -2.85
C ALA A 86 6.39 2.49 -1.43
N ARG A 87 6.62 3.35 -0.44
CA ARG A 87 6.48 3.01 0.97
C ARG A 87 5.06 2.57 1.30
N SER A 88 4.06 3.30 0.79
CA SER A 88 2.65 2.97 1.03
C SER A 88 2.25 1.66 0.37
N VAL A 89 2.66 1.45 -0.87
CA VAL A 89 2.41 0.19 -1.59
C VAL A 89 3.06 -0.97 -0.86
N LEU A 90 4.30 -0.78 -0.39
CA LEU A 90 5.03 -1.81 0.34
C LEU A 90 4.35 -2.16 1.66
N ARG A 91 3.88 -1.17 2.41
CA ARG A 91 3.18 -1.43 3.67
C ARG A 91 1.95 -2.31 3.46
N VAL A 92 1.14 -1.99 2.46
CA VAL A 92 -0.06 -2.78 2.14
C VAL A 92 0.33 -4.18 1.66
N GLY A 93 1.36 -4.30 0.85
CA GLY A 93 1.85 -5.59 0.36
C GLY A 93 2.40 -6.48 1.47
N VAL A 94 3.24 -5.93 2.33
CA VAL A 94 3.83 -6.68 3.45
C VAL A 94 2.77 -7.12 4.45
N TYR A 95 1.77 -6.25 4.69
CA TYR A 95 0.66 -6.62 5.56
C TYR A 95 -0.02 -7.90 5.07
N GLN A 96 -0.25 -8.00 3.76
CA GLN A 96 -0.84 -9.21 3.18
C GLN A 96 0.06 -10.43 3.38
N LEU A 97 1.36 -10.26 3.14
CA LEU A 97 2.31 -11.37 3.29
C LEU A 97 2.39 -11.90 4.71
N LEU A 98 2.34 -11.02 5.71
CA LEU A 98 2.54 -11.40 7.10
C LEU A 98 1.25 -11.74 7.86
N PHE A 99 0.15 -11.09 7.52
CA PHE A 99 -1.06 -11.16 8.33
C PHE A 99 -2.30 -11.68 7.62
N MET A 100 -2.23 -11.94 6.32
CA MET A 100 -3.38 -12.43 5.56
C MET A 100 -3.04 -13.73 4.85
N SER A 101 -3.00 -14.81 5.61
CA SER A 101 -2.56 -16.11 5.10
C SER A 101 -3.44 -16.65 3.95
N ARG A 102 -4.68 -16.18 3.84
CA ARG A 102 -5.56 -16.62 2.74
C ARG A 102 -5.22 -15.97 1.40
N ILE A 103 -4.36 -14.95 1.39
CA ILE A 103 -3.90 -14.33 0.15
C ILE A 103 -2.56 -14.96 -0.22
N PRO A 104 -2.47 -15.62 -1.40
CA PRO A 104 -1.19 -16.20 -1.81
C PRO A 104 -0.12 -15.14 -1.97
N ALA A 105 1.12 -15.48 -1.59
CA ALA A 105 2.23 -14.54 -1.66
C ALA A 105 2.42 -13.97 -3.06
N HIS A 106 2.33 -14.81 -4.10
CA HIS A 106 2.49 -14.34 -5.48
C HIS A 106 1.43 -13.30 -5.87
N ALA A 107 0.21 -13.45 -5.36
CA ALA A 107 -0.87 -12.50 -5.63
C ALA A 107 -0.61 -11.17 -4.93
N ALA A 108 -0.16 -11.21 -3.67
CA ALA A 108 0.16 -9.99 -2.94
C ALA A 108 1.27 -9.20 -3.65
N VAL A 109 2.31 -9.89 -4.10
CA VAL A 109 3.43 -9.26 -4.82
C VAL A 109 2.97 -8.69 -6.16
N SER A 110 2.28 -9.50 -6.96
CA SER A 110 1.83 -9.12 -8.30
C SER A 110 0.91 -7.88 -8.25
N GLU A 111 -0.05 -7.87 -7.33
CA GLU A 111 -0.99 -6.76 -7.21
C GLU A 111 -0.31 -5.48 -6.73
N ALA A 112 0.68 -5.61 -5.83
CA ALA A 112 1.44 -4.45 -5.36
C ALA A 112 2.25 -3.84 -6.50
N VAL A 113 2.87 -4.67 -7.32
CA VAL A 113 3.64 -4.22 -8.48
C VAL A 113 2.75 -3.48 -9.48
N GLU A 114 1.54 -4.00 -9.73
CA GLU A 114 0.60 -3.34 -10.63
C GLU A 114 0.11 -2.01 -10.07
N SER A 115 -0.17 -1.93 -8.77
CA SER A 115 -0.54 -0.67 -8.12
C SER A 115 0.58 0.36 -8.26
N ALA A 116 1.83 -0.06 -8.03
CA ALA A 116 2.98 0.83 -8.14
C ALA A 116 3.16 1.34 -9.56
N ARG A 117 2.92 0.49 -10.56
CA ARG A 117 3.03 0.88 -11.96
C ARG A 117 1.93 1.87 -12.34
N ARG A 118 0.68 1.61 -11.93
CA ARG A 118 -0.46 2.48 -12.24
C ARG A 118 -0.36 3.83 -11.56
N LEU A 119 -0.04 3.82 -10.27
CA LEU A 119 -0.04 5.03 -9.45
C LEU A 119 1.28 5.81 -9.53
N GLY A 120 2.35 5.13 -9.87
CA GLY A 120 3.68 5.73 -9.96
C GLY A 120 4.28 5.59 -11.34
N HIS A 121 5.34 4.80 -11.43
CA HIS A 121 6.04 4.53 -12.67
C HIS A 121 6.81 3.20 -12.59
N PRO A 122 7.33 2.69 -13.74
CA PRO A 122 8.01 1.39 -13.75
C PRO A 122 9.19 1.25 -12.77
N GLY A 123 9.90 2.35 -12.49
CA GLY A 123 11.01 2.31 -11.54
C GLY A 123 10.56 1.95 -10.13
N ILE A 124 9.45 2.56 -9.70
CA ILE A 124 8.86 2.23 -8.40
C ILE A 124 8.38 0.78 -8.39
N ALA A 125 7.76 0.33 -9.48
CA ALA A 125 7.25 -1.03 -9.58
C ALA A 125 8.38 -2.06 -9.45
N GLY A 126 9.52 -1.82 -10.08
CA GLY A 126 10.69 -2.69 -9.99
C GLY A 126 11.24 -2.78 -8.57
N PHE A 127 11.32 -1.64 -7.90
CA PHE A 127 11.77 -1.58 -6.51
C PHE A 127 10.81 -2.34 -5.58
N VAL A 128 9.50 -2.11 -5.72
CA VAL A 128 8.48 -2.80 -4.94
C VAL A 128 8.59 -4.32 -5.14
N ASN A 129 8.72 -4.75 -6.38
CA ASN A 129 8.86 -6.17 -6.69
C ASN A 129 10.07 -6.78 -5.98
N ALA A 130 11.23 -6.13 -6.06
CA ALA A 130 12.45 -6.65 -5.45
C ALA A 130 12.31 -6.78 -3.92
N VAL A 131 11.77 -5.75 -3.26
CA VAL A 131 11.62 -5.75 -1.81
C VAL A 131 10.64 -6.84 -1.36
N LEU A 132 9.46 -6.90 -2.00
CA LEU A 132 8.43 -7.85 -1.60
C LEU A 132 8.88 -9.30 -1.83
N ARG A 133 9.61 -9.57 -2.91
CA ARG A 133 10.11 -10.91 -3.17
C ARG A 133 11.12 -11.36 -2.12
N ARG A 134 11.93 -10.44 -1.63
CA ARG A 134 12.86 -10.77 -0.52
C ARG A 134 12.09 -11.13 0.75
N ILE A 135 11.05 -10.37 1.07
CA ILE A 135 10.25 -10.63 2.27
C ILE A 135 9.49 -11.94 2.13
N ALA A 136 9.00 -12.27 0.94
CA ALA A 136 8.21 -13.46 0.69
C ALA A 136 9.04 -14.75 0.64
N SER A 137 10.35 -14.64 0.42
CA SER A 137 11.22 -15.82 0.31
C SER A 137 11.55 -16.43 1.66
#